data_f60982d0e2e87b3e5c7daefa668658c7
#
_entry.id   f60982d0e2e87b3e5c7daefa668658c7
#
_cell.length_a   1.000
_cell.length_b   1.000
_cell.length_c   1.000
_cell.angle_alpha   90.00
_cell.angle_beta   90.00
_cell.angle_gamma   90.00
#
_symmetry.space_group_name_H-M   'P 1'
#
loop_
_entity.id
_entity.type
_entity.pdbx_description
1 polymer ?
#
loop_
_entity_poly.entity_id
_entity_poly.type
_entity_poly.pdbx_seq_one_letter_code
_entity_poly.pdbx_strand_id
1 'polypeptide(L)'
;MTDSGRRIAYIGRGCLGDLSPLEFGNKAANLARMASLGVPVPPGFAVAVGVCDDFHSNGGHLPADVPKLLEKGLRHLEDATGLRYGDRRRPLLVSVRSGAPVSMPGLMETLLNVGLNRQTVEGLVFMTGNPRFAWDSYRRLIQSFGQTVFSHDATLYDALLSRVLESEGVPDPVELDSLTLRKLANEFEELFGDLAGSRFPSNPGEQLKLATSAVLRSARGPRVEAFLKAEMLESMPSTAVTVQAMVFGNRGMDSGAGVVFTRNPASGSREMMVDFKFGAQGEDVVSGRATGSAVEFGRAMPEVAEELERVCRRLERDYGDMQDIEFTVQEGKLFILQSRTGKRAPLAALQIAVDSVAEGLLTPEQGLALLSDVDLDGIVLSRVDSNDEPLGRGESASTGVAAGRVALSNERAEAYAVQGPVILLRDSLSPDDLPGVIAAVGVLAARGARTSHAAVVARQMGKVCIVNCRDLKLDGAAAKCRIGSRDVAEGDAITLDGNTGAVYWGEIGMVEERPVDLLATVQSWRPEVSA
;
A
#
# COMPACT_ATOMS: atom_id res chain seq x y z
N MET A 1 -8.11 -17.43 -29.71
CA MET A 1 -8.88 -18.54 -29.10
C MET A 1 -8.60 -18.48 -27.61
N THR A 2 -9.49 -17.90 -26.84
CA THR A 2 -9.40 -17.85 -25.38
C THR A 2 -9.71 -19.25 -24.86
N ASP A 3 -8.74 -19.83 -24.14
CA ASP A 3 -8.88 -21.13 -23.47
C ASP A 3 -9.83 -20.95 -22.26
N SER A 4 -11.14 -20.93 -22.53
CA SER A 4 -12.22 -20.61 -21.57
C SER A 4 -12.45 -21.71 -20.50
N GLY A 5 -11.47 -22.59 -20.26
CA GLY A 5 -11.55 -23.71 -19.31
C GLY A 5 -10.55 -23.70 -18.16
N ARG A 6 -9.58 -22.78 -18.16
CA ARG A 6 -8.52 -22.78 -17.15
C ARG A 6 -8.96 -22.09 -15.86
N ARG A 7 -9.19 -22.85 -14.79
CA ARG A 7 -9.66 -22.33 -13.48
C ARG A 7 -8.54 -22.05 -12.48
N ILE A 8 -7.29 -22.44 -12.77
CA ILE A 8 -6.11 -22.22 -11.93
C ILE A 8 -4.91 -21.86 -12.79
N ALA A 9 -4.10 -20.92 -12.34
CA ALA A 9 -2.81 -20.56 -12.93
C ALA A 9 -1.73 -20.54 -11.86
N TYR A 10 -0.49 -20.86 -12.25
CA TYR A 10 0.66 -20.88 -11.35
C TYR A 10 1.56 -19.66 -11.58
N ILE A 11 2.16 -19.18 -10.50
CA ILE A 11 3.04 -18.00 -10.47
C ILE A 11 4.37 -18.43 -9.86
N GLY A 12 5.48 -18.06 -10.50
CA GLY A 12 6.81 -18.36 -10.03
C GLY A 12 7.79 -18.72 -11.12
N ARG A 13 9.02 -19.02 -10.76
CA ARG A 13 10.09 -19.36 -11.69
C ARG A 13 9.76 -20.64 -12.47
N GLY A 14 9.80 -20.55 -13.80
CA GLY A 14 9.49 -21.69 -14.68
C GLY A 14 8.01 -21.85 -15.00
N CYS A 15 7.12 -21.04 -14.44
CA CYS A 15 5.73 -20.96 -14.87
C CYS A 15 5.65 -20.14 -16.15
N LEU A 16 5.16 -20.76 -17.22
CA LEU A 16 5.14 -20.17 -18.57
C LEU A 16 3.85 -19.38 -18.81
N GLY A 17 4.01 -18.20 -19.36
CA GLY A 17 3.00 -17.44 -20.09
C GLY A 17 2.46 -16.23 -19.36
N ASP A 18 2.11 -15.23 -20.16
CA ASP A 18 1.34 -14.08 -19.71
C ASP A 18 -0.06 -14.54 -19.29
N LEU A 19 -0.44 -14.20 -18.07
CA LEU A 19 -1.79 -14.43 -17.59
C LEU A 19 -2.69 -13.26 -18.02
N SER A 20 -3.88 -13.58 -18.53
CA SER A 20 -4.89 -12.58 -18.82
C SER A 20 -5.40 -11.92 -17.55
N PRO A 21 -5.31 -10.59 -17.39
CA PRO A 21 -5.92 -9.88 -16.27
C PRO A 21 -7.43 -10.09 -16.16
N LEU A 22 -8.12 -10.31 -17.27
CA LEU A 22 -9.56 -10.60 -17.28
C LEU A 22 -9.89 -11.97 -16.71
N GLU A 23 -8.97 -12.95 -16.83
CA GLU A 23 -9.18 -14.31 -16.33
C GLU A 23 -8.64 -14.51 -14.91
N PHE A 24 -7.50 -13.92 -14.58
CA PHE A 24 -6.79 -14.16 -13.30
C PHE A 24 -6.57 -12.91 -12.45
N GLY A 25 -7.09 -11.75 -12.90
CA GLY A 25 -6.94 -10.49 -12.22
C GLY A 25 -5.55 -9.84 -12.42
N ASN A 26 -5.50 -8.52 -12.28
CA ASN A 26 -4.27 -7.75 -12.48
C ASN A 26 -3.11 -8.17 -11.57
N LYS A 27 -3.40 -8.53 -10.31
CA LYS A 27 -2.35 -8.92 -9.37
C LYS A 27 -1.61 -10.18 -9.81
N ALA A 28 -2.35 -11.24 -10.18
CA ALA A 28 -1.73 -12.49 -10.64
C ALA A 28 -1.02 -12.31 -11.99
N ALA A 29 -1.61 -11.54 -12.91
CA ALA A 29 -1.01 -11.25 -14.20
C ALA A 29 0.33 -10.51 -14.04
N ASN A 30 0.38 -9.46 -13.21
CA ASN A 30 1.61 -8.72 -12.95
C ASN A 30 2.68 -9.57 -12.23
N LEU A 31 2.29 -10.40 -11.26
CA LEU A 31 3.22 -11.31 -10.59
C LEU A 31 3.81 -12.34 -11.58
N ALA A 32 2.99 -12.90 -12.46
CA ALA A 32 3.46 -13.84 -13.49
C ALA A 32 4.40 -13.16 -14.50
N ARG A 33 4.07 -11.95 -14.96
CA ARG A 33 4.93 -11.14 -15.84
C ARG A 33 6.27 -10.83 -15.17
N MET A 34 6.26 -10.36 -13.91
CA MET A 34 7.50 -10.12 -13.16
C MET A 34 8.35 -11.39 -13.01
N ALA A 35 7.72 -12.53 -12.70
CA ALA A 35 8.43 -13.80 -12.58
C ALA A 35 9.05 -14.23 -13.94
N SER A 36 8.37 -14.01 -15.06
CA SER A 36 8.89 -14.29 -16.41
C SER A 36 10.10 -13.41 -16.76
N LEU A 37 10.14 -12.19 -16.25
CA LEU A 37 11.29 -11.28 -16.36
C LEU A 37 12.45 -11.66 -15.41
N GLY A 38 12.33 -12.72 -14.61
CA GLY A 38 13.34 -13.14 -13.64
C GLY A 38 13.42 -12.25 -12.40
N VAL A 39 12.40 -11.43 -12.15
CA VAL A 39 12.25 -10.67 -10.90
C VAL A 39 11.95 -11.66 -9.76
N PRO A 40 12.54 -11.48 -8.57
CA PRO A 40 12.34 -12.38 -7.43
C PRO A 40 10.92 -12.21 -6.85
N VAL A 41 10.00 -13.05 -7.33
CA VAL A 41 8.60 -13.10 -6.89
C VAL A 41 8.39 -14.37 -6.06
N PRO A 42 7.78 -14.30 -4.86
CA PRO A 42 7.39 -15.50 -4.13
C PRO A 42 6.45 -16.38 -4.97
N PRO A 43 6.59 -17.71 -4.95
CA PRO A 43 5.71 -18.60 -5.71
C PRO A 43 4.26 -18.45 -5.26
N GLY A 44 3.33 -18.60 -6.20
CA GLY A 44 1.91 -18.45 -5.98
C GLY A 44 1.07 -19.25 -6.97
N PHE A 45 -0.23 -19.18 -6.77
CA PHE A 45 -1.22 -19.59 -7.76
C PHE A 45 -2.44 -18.66 -7.70
N ALA A 46 -3.17 -18.59 -8.79
CA ALA A 46 -4.40 -17.82 -8.87
C ALA A 46 -5.58 -18.72 -9.26
N VAL A 47 -6.70 -18.53 -8.58
CA VAL A 47 -8.01 -19.11 -8.95
C VAL A 47 -8.72 -18.07 -9.81
N ALA A 48 -9.26 -18.51 -10.95
CA ALA A 48 -9.81 -17.65 -11.99
C ALA A 48 -10.99 -16.78 -11.53
N VAL A 49 -11.16 -15.61 -12.15
CA VAL A 49 -12.26 -14.65 -11.91
C VAL A 49 -13.64 -15.32 -12.04
N GLY A 50 -13.83 -16.21 -13.02
CA GLY A 50 -15.11 -16.93 -13.21
C GLY A 50 -15.56 -17.77 -12.01
N VAL A 51 -14.63 -18.14 -11.11
CA VAL A 51 -14.99 -18.82 -9.84
C VAL A 51 -15.75 -17.89 -8.90
N CYS A 52 -15.50 -16.57 -8.97
CA CYS A 52 -16.25 -15.57 -8.19
C CYS A 52 -17.73 -15.51 -8.62
N ASP A 53 -17.98 -15.56 -9.91
CA ASP A 53 -19.35 -15.57 -10.44
C ASP A 53 -20.07 -16.86 -10.06
N ASP A 54 -19.40 -18.00 -10.19
CA ASP A 54 -19.92 -19.30 -9.74
C ASP A 54 -20.24 -19.30 -8.24
N PHE A 55 -19.36 -18.73 -7.41
CA PHE A 55 -19.54 -18.62 -5.97
C PHE A 55 -20.82 -17.82 -5.62
N HIS A 56 -21.00 -16.67 -6.24
CA HIS A 56 -22.16 -15.84 -5.99
C HIS A 56 -23.47 -16.46 -6.55
N SER A 57 -23.38 -17.12 -7.70
CA SER A 57 -24.51 -17.85 -8.29
C SER A 57 -24.90 -19.09 -7.47
N ASN A 58 -23.94 -19.65 -6.71
CA ASN A 58 -24.15 -20.79 -5.81
C ASN A 58 -24.51 -20.36 -4.37
N GLY A 59 -25.10 -19.18 -4.21
CA GLY A 59 -25.54 -18.68 -2.90
C GLY A 59 -24.42 -18.40 -1.90
N GLY A 60 -23.21 -18.08 -2.36
CA GLY A 60 -22.05 -17.81 -1.51
C GLY A 60 -21.34 -19.07 -0.98
N HIS A 61 -21.54 -20.19 -1.64
CA HIS A 61 -20.82 -21.44 -1.36
C HIS A 61 -19.78 -21.71 -2.43
N LEU A 62 -18.60 -22.21 -1.99
CA LEU A 62 -17.54 -22.58 -2.91
C LEU A 62 -18.01 -23.65 -3.90
N PRO A 63 -17.78 -23.50 -5.22
CA PRO A 63 -17.99 -24.56 -6.20
C PRO A 63 -17.26 -25.84 -5.80
N ALA A 64 -17.85 -27.00 -6.12
CA ALA A 64 -17.40 -28.32 -5.66
C ALA A 64 -15.97 -28.69 -6.10
N ASP A 65 -15.46 -28.09 -7.16
CA ASP A 65 -14.09 -28.30 -7.68
C ASP A 65 -13.03 -27.42 -7.01
N VAL A 66 -13.43 -26.28 -6.40
CA VAL A 66 -12.48 -25.32 -5.80
C VAL A 66 -11.57 -25.94 -4.74
N PRO A 67 -12.05 -26.79 -3.81
CA PRO A 67 -11.16 -27.47 -2.87
C PRO A 67 -10.02 -28.24 -3.54
N LYS A 68 -10.30 -28.93 -4.66
CA LYS A 68 -9.27 -29.64 -5.44
C LYS A 68 -8.31 -28.69 -6.16
N LEU A 69 -8.78 -27.52 -6.61
CA LEU A 69 -7.91 -26.49 -7.19
C LEU A 69 -6.95 -25.93 -6.12
N LEU A 70 -7.45 -25.63 -4.91
CA LEU A 70 -6.62 -25.19 -3.79
C LEU A 70 -5.55 -26.23 -3.42
N GLU A 71 -5.91 -27.53 -3.35
CA GLU A 71 -4.95 -28.60 -3.11
C GLU A 71 -3.86 -28.71 -4.19
N LYS A 72 -4.24 -28.55 -5.48
CA LYS A 72 -3.27 -28.51 -6.58
C LYS A 72 -2.33 -27.32 -6.48
N GLY A 73 -2.89 -26.14 -6.16
CA GLY A 73 -2.11 -24.93 -5.94
C GLY A 73 -1.13 -25.06 -4.76
N LEU A 74 -1.58 -25.61 -3.64
CA LEU A 74 -0.71 -25.87 -2.48
C LEU A 74 0.44 -26.81 -2.83
N ARG A 75 0.21 -27.90 -3.58
CA ARG A 75 1.29 -28.79 -4.03
C ARG A 75 2.35 -28.04 -4.84
N HIS A 76 1.93 -27.17 -5.75
CA HIS A 76 2.87 -26.31 -6.48
C HIS A 76 3.73 -25.45 -5.53
N LEU A 77 3.11 -24.83 -4.51
CA LEU A 77 3.84 -24.04 -3.52
C LEU A 77 4.79 -24.88 -2.67
N GLU A 78 4.35 -26.07 -2.26
CA GLU A 78 5.17 -27.01 -1.50
C GLU A 78 6.42 -27.46 -2.29
N ASP A 79 6.24 -27.78 -3.58
CA ASP A 79 7.33 -28.17 -4.46
C ASP A 79 8.31 -27.00 -4.70
N ALA A 80 7.79 -25.77 -4.86
CA ALA A 80 8.60 -24.58 -5.11
C ALA A 80 9.37 -24.10 -3.88
N THR A 81 8.82 -24.28 -2.67
CA THR A 81 9.40 -23.77 -1.41
C THR A 81 10.14 -24.82 -0.60
N GLY A 82 9.83 -26.11 -0.81
CA GLY A 82 10.29 -27.22 0.04
C GLY A 82 9.66 -27.22 1.43
N LEU A 83 8.64 -26.37 1.68
CA LEU A 83 7.83 -26.33 2.89
C LEU A 83 6.54 -27.14 2.71
N ARG A 84 5.82 -27.43 3.79
CA ARG A 84 4.56 -28.18 3.74
C ARG A 84 3.44 -27.42 4.44
N TYR A 85 2.29 -27.32 3.79
CA TYR A 85 1.12 -26.65 4.35
C TYR A 85 0.54 -27.46 5.51
N GLY A 86 0.47 -26.85 6.70
CA GLY A 86 0.03 -27.51 7.92
C GLY A 86 1.07 -28.41 8.61
N ASP A 87 2.31 -28.44 8.13
CA ASP A 87 3.37 -29.22 8.77
C ASP A 87 3.77 -28.62 10.12
N ARG A 88 4.05 -29.49 11.10
CA ARG A 88 4.36 -29.11 12.48
C ARG A 88 5.80 -28.66 12.70
N ARG A 89 6.69 -28.83 11.74
CA ARG A 89 8.12 -28.49 11.85
C ARG A 89 8.57 -27.47 10.81
N ARG A 90 8.05 -27.56 9.60
CA ARG A 90 8.40 -26.72 8.46
C ARG A 90 7.13 -26.20 7.76
N PRO A 91 6.29 -25.44 8.48
CA PRO A 91 5.02 -24.98 7.95
C PRO A 91 5.19 -24.03 6.77
N LEU A 92 4.52 -24.34 5.66
CA LEU A 92 4.24 -23.36 4.62
C LEU A 92 3.09 -22.47 5.10
N LEU A 93 3.28 -21.17 5.05
CA LEU A 93 2.24 -20.18 5.29
C LEU A 93 1.92 -19.46 3.98
N VAL A 94 0.68 -19.05 3.81
CA VAL A 94 0.26 -18.36 2.58
C VAL A 94 -0.51 -17.08 2.88
N SER A 95 -0.44 -16.15 1.95
CA SER A 95 -1.38 -15.04 1.85
C SER A 95 -2.50 -15.41 0.89
N VAL A 96 -3.73 -14.94 1.17
CA VAL A 96 -4.90 -15.07 0.30
C VAL A 96 -5.39 -13.68 -0.03
N ARG A 97 -5.31 -13.32 -1.29
CA ARG A 97 -5.48 -11.92 -1.75
C ARG A 97 -6.49 -11.86 -2.89
N SER A 98 -7.28 -10.83 -2.92
CA SER A 98 -8.12 -10.49 -4.08
C SER A 98 -7.27 -10.00 -5.26
N GLY A 99 -7.77 -10.22 -6.46
CA GLY A 99 -7.14 -9.75 -7.69
C GLY A 99 -8.20 -9.42 -8.74
N ALA A 100 -8.84 -8.25 -8.65
CA ALA A 100 -9.78 -7.83 -9.68
C ALA A 100 -9.07 -7.43 -10.98
N PRO A 101 -9.77 -7.51 -12.14
CA PRO A 101 -9.27 -6.96 -13.40
C PRO A 101 -9.05 -5.44 -13.36
N VAL A 102 -9.80 -4.72 -12.53
CA VAL A 102 -9.65 -3.28 -12.28
C VAL A 102 -9.04 -3.08 -10.89
N SER A 103 -8.07 -2.15 -10.78
CA SER A 103 -7.42 -1.86 -9.51
C SER A 103 -8.38 -1.10 -8.58
N MET A 104 -8.67 -1.68 -7.41
CA MET A 104 -9.51 -1.09 -6.36
C MET A 104 -8.72 -1.13 -5.02
N PRO A 105 -7.82 -0.18 -4.78
CA PRO A 105 -6.94 -0.19 -3.60
C PRO A 105 -7.75 -0.11 -2.29
N GLY A 106 -7.41 -1.00 -1.33
CA GLY A 106 -8.01 -0.96 0.01
C GLY A 106 -9.47 -1.41 0.13
N LEU A 107 -10.14 -1.75 -1.01
CA LEU A 107 -11.56 -2.10 -1.01
C LEU A 107 -11.83 -3.60 -0.86
N MET A 108 -10.86 -4.43 -1.21
CA MET A 108 -11.00 -5.89 -1.16
C MET A 108 -10.02 -6.53 -0.20
N GLU A 109 -10.44 -7.60 0.41
CA GLU A 109 -9.78 -8.24 1.54
C GLU A 109 -8.46 -8.95 1.19
N THR A 110 -7.56 -8.96 2.17
CA THR A 110 -6.31 -9.71 2.15
C THR A 110 -6.15 -10.41 3.49
N LEU A 111 -5.80 -11.70 3.47
CA LEU A 111 -5.46 -12.45 4.67
C LEU A 111 -4.00 -12.91 4.56
N LEU A 112 -3.23 -12.65 5.61
CA LEU A 112 -1.83 -13.06 5.73
C LEU A 112 -1.70 -14.20 6.74
N ASN A 113 -0.57 -14.91 6.70
CA ASN A 113 -0.21 -15.96 7.66
C ASN A 113 -1.20 -17.14 7.71
N VAL A 114 -2.01 -17.35 6.68
CA VAL A 114 -2.98 -18.47 6.63
C VAL A 114 -2.23 -19.79 6.66
N GLY A 115 -2.66 -20.69 7.55
CA GLY A 115 -1.99 -21.96 7.86
C GLY A 115 -1.42 -22.02 9.28
N LEU A 116 -1.38 -20.88 10.02
CA LEU A 116 -0.98 -20.87 11.42
C LEU A 116 -2.11 -21.40 12.32
N ASN A 117 -1.71 -22.24 13.25
CA ASN A 117 -2.47 -22.72 14.38
C ASN A 117 -1.50 -23.00 15.53
N ARG A 118 -1.98 -23.45 16.69
CA ARG A 118 -1.11 -23.74 17.85
C ARG A 118 0.03 -24.72 17.56
N GLN A 119 -0.13 -25.65 16.62
CA GLN A 119 0.92 -26.62 16.27
C GLN A 119 1.91 -26.07 15.25
N THR A 120 1.41 -25.36 14.24
CA THR A 120 2.27 -24.78 13.20
C THR A 120 3.03 -23.54 13.68
N VAL A 121 2.51 -22.79 14.68
CA VAL A 121 3.27 -21.69 15.30
C VAL A 121 4.50 -22.23 16.04
N GLU A 122 4.40 -23.36 16.74
CA GLU A 122 5.56 -24.02 17.35
C GLU A 122 6.55 -24.51 16.29
N GLY A 123 6.05 -25.02 15.16
CA GLY A 123 6.87 -25.36 14.01
C GLY A 123 7.61 -24.17 13.43
N LEU A 124 6.95 -23.01 13.37
CA LEU A 124 7.57 -21.75 12.93
C LEU A 124 8.65 -21.30 13.90
N VAL A 125 8.43 -21.41 15.23
CA VAL A 125 9.46 -21.19 16.25
C VAL A 125 10.66 -22.09 16.02
N PHE A 126 10.42 -23.39 15.83
CA PHE A 126 11.48 -24.37 15.61
C PHE A 126 12.29 -24.07 14.34
N MET A 127 11.61 -23.70 13.25
CA MET A 127 12.23 -23.42 11.96
C MET A 127 13.06 -22.13 11.97
N THR A 128 12.62 -21.11 12.71
CA THR A 128 13.20 -19.76 12.66
C THR A 128 14.06 -19.42 13.87
N GLY A 129 13.95 -20.14 14.97
CA GLY A 129 14.57 -19.77 16.24
C GLY A 129 14.01 -18.46 16.84
N ASN A 130 12.93 -17.91 16.28
CA ASN A 130 12.36 -16.62 16.67
C ASN A 130 10.91 -16.78 17.20
N PRO A 131 10.72 -17.06 18.48
CA PRO A 131 9.39 -17.23 19.07
C PRO A 131 8.57 -15.93 19.03
N ARG A 132 9.23 -14.76 19.13
CA ARG A 132 8.56 -13.47 19.05
C ARG A 132 7.85 -13.29 17.70
N PHE A 133 8.58 -13.52 16.60
CA PHE A 133 8.04 -13.47 15.24
C PHE A 133 6.86 -14.42 15.04
N ALA A 134 7.00 -15.67 15.52
CA ALA A 134 5.97 -16.68 15.33
C ALA A 134 4.66 -16.34 16.06
N TRP A 135 4.73 -15.88 17.31
CA TRP A 135 3.55 -15.53 18.10
C TRP A 135 2.90 -14.22 17.63
N ASP A 136 3.69 -13.22 17.18
CA ASP A 136 3.13 -12.01 16.56
C ASP A 136 2.39 -12.33 15.25
N SER A 137 2.97 -13.21 14.41
CA SER A 137 2.31 -13.65 13.18
C SER A 137 1.00 -14.39 13.44
N TYR A 138 0.95 -15.19 14.51
CA TYR A 138 -0.26 -15.91 14.88
C TYR A 138 -1.34 -14.97 15.42
N ARG A 139 -0.99 -14.05 16.31
CA ARG A 139 -1.89 -13.00 16.79
C ARG A 139 -2.49 -12.21 15.63
N ARG A 140 -1.66 -11.78 14.66
CA ARG A 140 -2.09 -11.04 13.46
C ARG A 140 -3.07 -11.85 12.62
N LEU A 141 -2.82 -13.15 12.45
CA LEU A 141 -3.76 -14.02 11.74
C LEU A 141 -5.11 -14.08 12.45
N ILE A 142 -5.15 -14.29 13.77
CA ILE A 142 -6.42 -14.40 14.52
C ILE A 142 -7.24 -13.12 14.34
N GLN A 143 -6.62 -11.95 14.49
CA GLN A 143 -7.26 -10.64 14.31
C GLN A 143 -7.79 -10.48 12.88
N SER A 144 -6.94 -10.59 11.86
CA SER A 144 -7.33 -10.39 10.47
C SER A 144 -8.37 -11.41 10.01
N PHE A 145 -8.28 -12.66 10.49
CA PHE A 145 -9.24 -13.70 10.19
C PHE A 145 -10.61 -13.42 10.83
N GLY A 146 -10.64 -12.97 12.08
CA GLY A 146 -11.86 -12.53 12.75
C GLY A 146 -12.55 -11.40 12.01
N GLN A 147 -11.80 -10.37 11.63
CA GLN A 147 -12.30 -9.22 10.90
C GLN A 147 -12.82 -9.59 9.50
N THR A 148 -12.02 -10.31 8.72
CA THR A 148 -12.30 -10.56 7.29
C THR A 148 -13.29 -11.70 7.08
N VAL A 149 -13.19 -12.79 7.85
CA VAL A 149 -14.02 -13.99 7.64
C VAL A 149 -15.30 -13.93 8.44
N PHE A 150 -15.24 -13.40 9.68
CA PHE A 150 -16.35 -13.39 10.63
C PHE A 150 -16.94 -11.98 10.86
N SER A 151 -16.39 -10.94 10.24
CA SER A 151 -16.85 -9.55 10.37
C SER A 151 -16.80 -9.03 11.81
N HIS A 152 -15.80 -9.47 12.59
CA HIS A 152 -15.59 -8.95 13.95
C HIS A 152 -15.16 -7.47 13.90
N ASP A 153 -15.57 -6.71 14.90
CA ASP A 153 -15.12 -5.34 15.06
C ASP A 153 -13.61 -5.28 15.39
N ALA A 154 -12.86 -4.58 14.54
CA ALA A 154 -11.42 -4.37 14.70
C ALA A 154 -11.06 -3.74 16.05
N THR A 155 -11.87 -2.80 16.51
CA THR A 155 -11.62 -2.00 17.72
C THR A 155 -11.48 -2.86 18.98
N LEU A 156 -12.12 -4.03 19.02
CA LEU A 156 -12.04 -4.94 20.16
C LEU A 156 -10.64 -5.57 20.30
N TYR A 157 -10.04 -5.99 19.19
CA TYR A 157 -8.68 -6.52 19.14
C TYR A 157 -7.65 -5.41 19.41
N ASP A 158 -7.88 -4.22 18.85
CA ASP A 158 -7.00 -3.07 19.03
C ASP A 158 -7.02 -2.57 20.48
N ALA A 159 -8.17 -2.56 21.15
CA ALA A 159 -8.28 -2.24 22.56
C ALA A 159 -7.52 -3.23 23.44
N LEU A 160 -7.59 -4.53 23.11
CA LEU A 160 -6.85 -5.56 23.84
C LEU A 160 -5.34 -5.39 23.66
N LEU A 161 -4.88 -5.12 22.43
CA LEU A 161 -3.48 -4.83 22.15
C LEU A 161 -3.01 -3.58 22.90
N SER A 162 -3.76 -2.47 22.82
CA SER A 162 -3.42 -1.20 23.49
C SER A 162 -3.28 -1.38 25.00
N ARG A 163 -4.19 -2.13 25.64
CA ARG A 163 -4.11 -2.46 27.08
C ARG A 163 -2.80 -3.19 27.42
N VAL A 164 -2.36 -4.13 26.57
CA VAL A 164 -1.11 -4.86 26.79
C VAL A 164 0.09 -3.94 26.61
N LEU A 165 0.11 -3.09 25.56
CA LEU A 165 1.18 -2.12 25.35
C LEU A 165 1.32 -1.16 26.54
N GLU A 166 0.21 -0.64 27.04
CA GLU A 166 0.19 0.22 28.25
C GLU A 166 0.72 -0.52 29.47
N SER A 167 0.33 -1.78 29.69
CA SER A 167 0.78 -2.57 30.85
C SER A 167 2.28 -2.89 30.82
N GLU A 168 2.85 -3.09 29.61
CA GLU A 168 4.28 -3.34 29.42
C GLU A 168 5.10 -2.05 29.28
N GLY A 169 4.44 -0.89 29.18
CA GLY A 169 5.08 0.43 29.05
C GLY A 169 5.81 0.65 27.74
N VAL A 170 5.39 -0.03 26.65
CA VAL A 170 6.00 0.07 25.32
C VAL A 170 5.03 0.69 24.31
N PRO A 171 5.52 1.51 23.37
CA PRO A 171 4.66 2.19 22.39
C PRO A 171 4.31 1.35 21.15
N ASP A 172 5.07 0.30 20.84
CA ASP A 172 4.93 -0.48 19.62
C ASP A 172 4.94 -1.99 19.91
N PRO A 173 4.06 -2.79 19.29
CA PRO A 173 4.07 -4.25 19.40
C PRO A 173 5.42 -4.90 19.06
N VAL A 174 6.27 -4.20 18.30
CA VAL A 174 7.62 -4.67 17.97
C VAL A 174 8.51 -4.81 19.20
N GLU A 175 8.22 -4.10 20.28
CA GLU A 175 8.97 -4.11 21.54
C GLU A 175 8.49 -5.16 22.53
N LEU A 176 7.32 -5.79 22.28
CA LEU A 176 6.80 -6.86 23.13
C LEU A 176 7.67 -8.11 23.04
N ASP A 177 7.90 -8.75 24.17
CA ASP A 177 8.62 -10.02 24.24
C ASP A 177 7.76 -11.21 23.78
N SER A 178 8.39 -12.37 23.62
CA SER A 178 7.73 -13.57 23.10
C SER A 178 6.70 -14.17 24.06
N LEU A 179 6.86 -14.02 25.38
CA LEU A 179 5.93 -14.55 26.37
C LEU A 179 4.67 -13.70 26.43
N THR A 180 4.83 -12.39 26.37
CA THR A 180 3.72 -11.44 26.32
C THR A 180 2.93 -11.61 25.02
N LEU A 181 3.60 -11.75 23.86
CA LEU A 181 2.93 -12.03 22.59
C LEU A 181 2.20 -13.38 22.59
N ARG A 182 2.75 -14.41 23.22
CA ARG A 182 2.07 -15.71 23.39
C ARG A 182 0.79 -15.58 24.22
N LYS A 183 0.84 -14.83 25.33
CA LYS A 183 -0.34 -14.55 26.16
C LYS A 183 -1.39 -13.79 25.39
N LEU A 184 -0.97 -12.71 24.69
CA LEU A 184 -1.85 -11.90 23.86
C LEU A 184 -2.51 -12.71 22.75
N ALA A 185 -1.78 -13.63 22.08
CA ALA A 185 -2.36 -14.51 21.07
C ALA A 185 -3.43 -15.45 21.67
N ASN A 186 -3.24 -15.93 22.92
CA ASN A 186 -4.25 -16.72 23.61
C ASN A 186 -5.50 -15.88 23.93
N GLU A 187 -5.32 -14.65 24.42
CA GLU A 187 -6.44 -13.73 24.69
C GLU A 187 -7.18 -13.37 23.39
N PHE A 188 -6.48 -13.28 22.26
CA PHE A 188 -7.10 -13.08 20.94
C PHE A 188 -7.92 -14.30 20.49
N GLU A 189 -7.46 -15.54 20.76
CA GLU A 189 -8.25 -16.75 20.49
C GLU A 189 -9.50 -16.82 21.38
N GLU A 190 -9.40 -16.43 22.64
CA GLU A 190 -10.54 -16.37 23.58
C GLU A 190 -11.57 -15.33 23.06
N LEU A 191 -11.11 -14.11 22.78
CA LEU A 191 -11.96 -13.06 22.21
C LEU A 191 -12.62 -13.51 20.88
N PHE A 192 -11.85 -14.16 20.01
CA PHE A 192 -12.41 -14.74 18.78
C PHE A 192 -13.52 -15.74 19.08
N GLY A 193 -13.30 -16.64 20.05
CA GLY A 193 -14.28 -17.65 20.45
C GLY A 193 -15.56 -17.04 21.00
N ASP A 194 -15.46 -15.99 21.81
CA ASP A 194 -16.60 -15.27 22.39
C ASP A 194 -17.42 -14.57 21.30
N LEU A 195 -16.75 -13.95 20.32
CA LEU A 195 -17.42 -13.22 19.23
C LEU A 195 -18.00 -14.15 18.17
N ALA A 196 -17.29 -15.21 17.78
CA ALA A 196 -17.70 -16.15 16.74
C ALA A 196 -18.67 -17.24 17.23
N GLY A 197 -18.79 -17.45 18.54
CA GLY A 197 -19.51 -18.60 19.14
C GLY A 197 -18.86 -19.96 18.82
N SER A 198 -17.61 -19.95 18.31
CA SER A 198 -16.86 -21.15 17.94
C SER A 198 -15.35 -20.90 18.06
N ARG A 199 -14.58 -21.98 18.25
CA ARG A 199 -13.12 -21.86 18.34
C ARG A 199 -12.49 -21.41 17.03
N PHE A 200 -11.35 -20.72 17.10
CA PHE A 200 -10.53 -20.40 15.93
C PHE A 200 -10.21 -21.68 15.12
N PRO A 201 -10.38 -21.66 13.78
CA PRO A 201 -10.18 -22.84 12.95
C PRO A 201 -8.76 -23.39 13.07
N SER A 202 -8.61 -24.60 13.61
CA SER A 202 -7.30 -25.25 13.81
C SER A 202 -6.81 -26.02 12.58
N ASN A 203 -7.70 -26.34 11.62
CA ASN A 203 -7.35 -27.03 10.39
C ASN A 203 -6.90 -26.03 9.31
N PRO A 204 -5.63 -26.06 8.85
CA PRO A 204 -5.14 -25.15 7.82
C PRO A 204 -5.92 -25.20 6.50
N GLY A 205 -6.37 -26.39 6.07
CA GLY A 205 -7.18 -26.55 4.86
C GLY A 205 -8.56 -25.90 4.98
N GLU A 206 -9.15 -25.89 6.18
CA GLU A 206 -10.39 -25.16 6.47
C GLU A 206 -10.15 -23.65 6.47
N GLN A 207 -9.07 -23.19 7.10
CA GLN A 207 -8.68 -21.78 7.05
C GLN A 207 -8.56 -21.28 5.62
N LEU A 208 -7.89 -22.02 4.73
CA LEU A 208 -7.72 -21.62 3.33
C LEU A 208 -9.06 -21.54 2.58
N LYS A 209 -9.98 -22.49 2.81
CA LYS A 209 -11.32 -22.47 2.20
C LYS A 209 -12.13 -21.25 2.69
N LEU A 210 -12.12 -20.99 4.00
CA LEU A 210 -12.80 -19.85 4.60
C LEU A 210 -12.22 -18.52 4.11
N ALA A 211 -10.90 -18.40 4.07
CA ALA A 211 -10.19 -17.23 3.53
C ALA A 211 -10.54 -16.99 2.05
N THR A 212 -10.55 -18.06 1.22
CA THR A 212 -10.96 -17.99 -0.18
C THR A 212 -12.40 -17.50 -0.32
N SER A 213 -13.33 -18.05 0.49
CA SER A 213 -14.73 -17.63 0.49
C SER A 213 -14.89 -16.16 0.90
N ALA A 214 -14.14 -15.69 1.90
CA ALA A 214 -14.19 -14.32 2.35
C ALA A 214 -13.70 -13.35 1.27
N VAL A 215 -12.60 -13.67 0.58
CA VAL A 215 -12.09 -12.88 -0.54
C VAL A 215 -13.09 -12.83 -1.69
N LEU A 216 -13.72 -13.96 -2.08
CA LEU A 216 -14.75 -13.97 -3.12
C LEU A 216 -15.98 -13.14 -2.73
N ARG A 217 -16.40 -13.23 -1.46
CA ARG A 217 -17.54 -12.47 -0.93
C ARG A 217 -17.25 -10.96 -0.94
N SER A 218 -16.03 -10.55 -0.63
CA SER A 218 -15.65 -9.13 -0.55
C SER A 218 -15.79 -8.39 -1.88
N ALA A 219 -15.76 -9.09 -3.02
CA ALA A 219 -15.95 -8.49 -4.35
C ALA A 219 -17.32 -7.82 -4.52
N ARG A 220 -18.33 -8.24 -3.75
CA ARG A 220 -19.68 -7.64 -3.73
C ARG A 220 -20.04 -7.10 -2.35
N GLY A 221 -19.05 -6.66 -1.60
CA GLY A 221 -19.25 -6.07 -0.28
C GLY A 221 -19.65 -4.58 -0.33
N PRO A 222 -20.19 -4.04 0.78
CA PRO A 222 -20.69 -2.65 0.85
C PRO A 222 -19.68 -1.59 0.43
N ARG A 223 -18.38 -1.79 0.74
CA ARG A 223 -17.31 -0.86 0.36
C ARG A 223 -17.13 -0.79 -1.16
N VAL A 224 -17.20 -1.95 -1.84
CA VAL A 224 -17.12 -2.03 -3.30
C VAL A 224 -18.36 -1.41 -3.94
N GLU A 225 -19.54 -1.66 -3.41
CA GLU A 225 -20.79 -1.05 -3.89
C GLU A 225 -20.77 0.49 -3.77
N ALA A 226 -20.27 1.02 -2.65
CA ALA A 226 -20.11 2.45 -2.45
C ALA A 226 -19.13 3.07 -3.47
N PHE A 227 -18.00 2.40 -3.74
CA PHE A 227 -17.02 2.81 -4.74
C PHE A 227 -17.61 2.84 -6.15
N LEU A 228 -18.32 1.78 -6.55
CA LEU A 228 -18.95 1.71 -7.88
C LEU A 228 -19.95 2.83 -8.09
N LYS A 229 -20.73 3.16 -7.06
CA LYS A 229 -21.66 4.31 -7.10
C LYS A 229 -20.93 5.64 -7.27
N ALA A 230 -19.82 5.83 -6.56
CA ALA A 230 -19.02 7.05 -6.65
C ALA A 230 -18.36 7.22 -8.03
N GLU A 231 -17.88 6.12 -8.61
CA GLU A 231 -17.22 6.11 -9.93
C GLU A 231 -18.19 5.94 -11.11
N MET A 232 -19.52 5.92 -10.86
CA MET A 232 -20.57 5.71 -11.86
C MET A 232 -20.36 4.44 -12.72
N LEU A 233 -19.83 3.38 -12.13
CA LEU A 233 -19.59 2.11 -12.81
C LEU A 233 -20.84 1.21 -12.70
N GLU A 234 -21.33 0.73 -13.84
CA GLU A 234 -22.60 -0.02 -13.91
C GLU A 234 -22.46 -1.52 -13.60
N SER A 235 -21.26 -2.08 -13.66
CA SER A 235 -21.05 -3.53 -13.52
C SER A 235 -20.40 -3.89 -12.19
N MET A 236 -20.99 -4.87 -11.48
CA MET A 236 -20.39 -5.47 -10.28
C MET A 236 -19.10 -6.20 -10.65
N PRO A 237 -17.96 -5.88 -10.00
CA PRO A 237 -16.69 -6.52 -10.30
C PRO A 237 -16.68 -7.95 -9.79
N SER A 238 -16.02 -8.82 -10.55
CA SER A 238 -15.59 -10.14 -10.09
C SER A 238 -14.11 -10.12 -9.75
N THR A 239 -13.66 -11.01 -8.86
CA THR A 239 -12.27 -11.07 -8.43
C THR A 239 -11.70 -12.46 -8.61
N ALA A 240 -10.43 -12.54 -8.97
CA ALA A 240 -9.62 -13.73 -8.81
C ALA A 240 -9.15 -13.85 -7.36
N VAL A 241 -8.77 -15.05 -6.94
CA VAL A 241 -8.11 -15.28 -5.66
C VAL A 241 -6.66 -15.66 -5.90
N THR A 242 -5.74 -14.83 -5.45
CA THR A 242 -4.29 -15.10 -5.52
C THR A 242 -3.84 -15.67 -4.17
N VAL A 243 -3.29 -16.87 -4.17
CA VAL A 243 -2.67 -17.52 -3.02
C VAL A 243 -1.16 -17.56 -3.24
N GLN A 244 -0.39 -16.99 -2.33
CA GLN A 244 1.05 -16.82 -2.49
C GLN A 244 1.79 -17.24 -1.23
N ALA A 245 2.95 -17.90 -1.38
CA ALA A 245 3.80 -18.24 -0.26
C ALA A 245 4.21 -16.96 0.49
N MET A 246 4.10 -16.98 1.82
CA MET A 246 4.52 -15.87 2.66
C MET A 246 6.03 -15.69 2.62
N VAL A 247 6.45 -14.44 2.58
CA VAL A 247 7.78 -13.94 2.92
C VAL A 247 7.66 -12.93 4.04
N PHE A 248 8.65 -12.87 4.93
CA PHE A 248 8.49 -12.24 6.23
C PHE A 248 9.52 -11.13 6.45
N GLY A 249 9.08 -9.89 6.42
CA GLY A 249 9.90 -8.73 6.76
C GLY A 249 10.15 -8.55 8.26
N ASN A 250 9.47 -9.31 9.11
CA ASN A 250 9.64 -9.29 10.58
C ASN A 250 10.37 -10.54 11.13
N ARG A 251 11.07 -11.28 10.26
CA ARG A 251 11.71 -12.54 10.65
C ARG A 251 13.03 -12.36 11.40
N GLY A 252 13.78 -11.29 11.11
CA GLY A 252 15.09 -11.02 11.70
C GLY A 252 15.53 -9.58 11.54
N MET A 253 16.72 -9.26 12.03
CA MET A 253 17.33 -7.93 11.98
C MET A 253 17.69 -7.48 10.55
N ASP A 254 17.89 -8.43 9.65
CA ASP A 254 18.18 -8.28 8.23
C ASP A 254 16.92 -8.48 7.35
N SER A 255 15.77 -8.22 7.93
CA SER A 255 14.47 -8.34 7.29
C SER A 255 13.67 -7.05 7.45
N GLY A 256 12.81 -6.78 6.47
CA GLY A 256 11.95 -5.60 6.48
C GLY A 256 10.95 -5.64 5.33
N ALA A 257 10.05 -4.69 5.32
CA ALA A 257 9.12 -4.47 4.23
C ALA A 257 9.20 -3.02 3.75
N GLY A 258 8.91 -2.80 2.48
CA GLY A 258 8.98 -1.46 1.90
C GLY A 258 8.10 -1.28 0.68
N VAL A 259 7.98 -0.01 0.31
CA VAL A 259 7.38 0.45 -0.93
C VAL A 259 8.40 1.33 -1.64
N VAL A 260 8.53 1.17 -2.94
CA VAL A 260 9.39 2.03 -3.77
C VAL A 260 8.65 2.53 -4.98
N PHE A 261 8.74 3.83 -5.23
CA PHE A 261 8.44 4.42 -6.52
C PHE A 261 9.72 4.48 -7.35
N THR A 262 9.67 4.02 -8.60
CA THR A 262 10.85 3.98 -9.48
C THR A 262 11.35 5.37 -9.87
N ARG A 263 10.46 6.38 -9.79
CA ARG A 263 10.75 7.82 -9.92
C ARG A 263 10.03 8.58 -8.83
N ASN A 264 10.43 9.81 -8.57
CA ASN A 264 9.73 10.67 -7.64
C ASN A 264 8.32 11.00 -8.17
N PRO A 265 7.24 10.55 -7.51
CA PRO A 265 5.88 10.73 -8.01
C PRO A 265 5.35 12.16 -7.86
N ALA A 266 6.08 13.03 -7.18
CA ALA A 266 5.72 14.43 -7.01
C ALA A 266 6.37 15.32 -8.09
N SER A 267 7.65 15.10 -8.40
CA SER A 267 8.43 15.90 -9.36
C SER A 267 8.68 15.22 -10.70
N GLY A 268 8.60 13.90 -10.77
CA GLY A 268 8.97 13.11 -11.94
C GLY A 268 10.47 12.80 -12.06
N SER A 269 11.31 13.33 -11.14
CA SER A 269 12.75 13.09 -11.18
C SER A 269 13.10 11.60 -11.11
N ARG A 270 14.28 11.24 -11.66
CA ARG A 270 14.77 9.84 -11.71
C ARG A 270 15.20 9.28 -10.34
N GLU A 271 14.97 10.03 -9.30
CA GLU A 271 15.27 9.59 -7.95
C GLU A 271 14.22 8.59 -7.46
N MET A 272 14.66 7.38 -7.09
CA MET A 272 13.77 6.40 -6.46
C MET A 272 13.32 6.91 -5.08
N MET A 273 12.04 6.82 -4.81
CA MET A 273 11.50 7.12 -3.51
C MET A 273 11.18 5.83 -2.77
N VAL A 274 11.97 5.52 -1.74
CA VAL A 274 11.88 4.28 -0.95
C VAL A 274 11.40 4.62 0.45
N ASP A 275 10.34 3.95 0.89
CA ASP A 275 9.93 3.86 2.29
C ASP A 275 10.13 2.41 2.74
N PHE A 276 10.92 2.20 3.80
CA PHE A 276 11.29 0.88 4.30
C PHE A 276 11.26 0.83 5.82
N LYS A 277 10.74 -0.26 6.39
CA LYS A 277 10.74 -0.49 7.83
C LYS A 277 11.36 -1.84 8.15
N PHE A 278 12.38 -1.84 9.01
CA PHE A 278 12.96 -3.06 9.55
C PHE A 278 11.99 -3.76 10.50
N GLY A 279 12.01 -5.08 10.52
CA GLY A 279 11.21 -5.88 11.43
C GLY A 279 9.70 -5.77 11.23
N ALA A 280 9.22 -5.33 10.06
CA ALA A 280 7.82 -5.05 9.74
C ALA A 280 7.27 -6.00 8.66
N GLN A 281 5.96 -6.22 8.69
CA GLN A 281 5.23 -6.80 7.57
C GLN A 281 4.71 -5.70 6.62
N GLY A 282 4.35 -6.06 5.38
CA GLY A 282 3.90 -5.09 4.37
C GLY A 282 2.75 -4.19 4.82
N GLU A 283 1.82 -4.70 5.62
CA GLU A 283 0.70 -3.93 6.19
C GLU A 283 1.17 -2.76 7.07
N ASP A 284 2.27 -2.93 7.81
CA ASP A 284 2.82 -1.90 8.69
C ASP A 284 3.39 -0.71 7.89
N VAL A 285 3.84 -0.96 6.65
CA VAL A 285 4.37 0.08 5.74
C VAL A 285 3.22 0.82 5.07
N VAL A 286 2.27 0.09 4.48
CA VAL A 286 1.13 0.66 3.74
C VAL A 286 0.20 1.47 4.65
N SER A 287 0.09 1.11 5.94
CA SER A 287 -0.69 1.87 6.93
C SER A 287 -0.05 3.20 7.37
N GLY A 288 1.11 3.57 6.82
CA GLY A 288 1.80 4.82 7.14
C GLY A 288 2.55 4.81 8.48
N ARG A 289 2.66 3.68 9.16
CA ARG A 289 3.42 3.53 10.41
C ARG A 289 4.93 3.35 10.19
N ALA A 290 5.39 3.40 8.93
CA ALA A 290 6.80 3.24 8.59
C ALA A 290 7.55 4.57 8.69
N THR A 291 8.76 4.55 9.27
CA THR A 291 9.64 5.71 9.44
C THR A 291 11.09 5.35 9.12
N GLY A 292 11.35 4.73 7.96
CA GLY A 292 12.70 4.46 7.51
C GLY A 292 12.98 5.15 6.18
N SER A 293 14.15 5.80 6.03
CA SER A 293 14.52 6.48 4.80
C SER A 293 15.28 5.56 3.83
N ALA A 294 15.27 5.91 2.54
CA ALA A 294 16.09 5.25 1.51
C ALA A 294 17.57 5.21 1.89
N VAL A 295 18.06 6.24 2.59
CA VAL A 295 19.47 6.36 3.05
C VAL A 295 19.79 5.31 4.11
N GLU A 296 18.90 5.10 5.07
CA GLU A 296 19.08 4.08 6.12
C GLU A 296 19.03 2.67 5.52
N PHE A 297 18.08 2.41 4.64
CA PHE A 297 17.99 1.14 3.91
C PHE A 297 19.24 0.85 3.09
N GLY A 298 19.69 1.82 2.27
CA GLY A 298 20.88 1.66 1.44
C GLY A 298 22.19 1.46 2.24
N ARG A 299 22.31 2.08 3.43
CA ARG A 299 23.45 1.87 4.33
C ARG A 299 23.43 0.51 5.01
N ALA A 300 22.25 0.06 5.43
CA ALA A 300 22.09 -1.19 6.17
C ALA A 300 22.14 -2.42 5.26
N MET A 301 21.63 -2.31 4.03
CA MET A 301 21.51 -3.41 3.07
C MET A 301 21.93 -3.00 1.66
N PRO A 302 23.22 -2.66 1.42
CA PRO A 302 23.67 -2.11 0.15
C PRO A 302 23.43 -3.04 -1.05
N GLU A 303 23.70 -4.34 -0.90
CA GLU A 303 23.52 -5.32 -1.97
C GLU A 303 22.04 -5.48 -2.37
N VAL A 304 21.14 -5.45 -1.37
CA VAL A 304 19.68 -5.52 -1.59
C VAL A 304 19.17 -4.23 -2.24
N ALA A 305 19.72 -3.08 -1.84
CA ALA A 305 19.37 -1.79 -2.43
C ALA A 305 19.77 -1.72 -3.92
N GLU A 306 20.96 -2.21 -4.27
CA GLU A 306 21.41 -2.34 -5.66
C GLU A 306 20.55 -3.32 -6.46
N GLU A 307 20.13 -4.44 -5.86
CA GLU A 307 19.24 -5.39 -6.51
C GLU A 307 17.87 -4.75 -6.74
N LEU A 308 17.33 -4.04 -5.75
CA LEU A 308 16.05 -3.31 -5.87
C LEU A 308 16.12 -2.27 -7.01
N GLU A 309 17.19 -1.50 -7.09
CA GLU A 309 17.38 -0.52 -8.16
C GLU A 309 17.40 -1.19 -9.55
N ARG A 310 18.11 -2.31 -9.70
CA ARG A 310 18.12 -3.08 -10.96
C ARG A 310 16.72 -3.59 -11.33
N VAL A 311 15.96 -4.06 -10.35
CA VAL A 311 14.57 -4.50 -10.54
C VAL A 311 13.69 -3.32 -10.94
N CYS A 312 13.78 -2.18 -10.26
CA CYS A 312 13.03 -0.97 -10.58
C CYS A 312 13.25 -0.51 -12.02
N ARG A 313 14.51 -0.40 -12.44
CA ARG A 313 14.86 -0.01 -13.82
C ARG A 313 14.35 -1.00 -14.86
N ARG A 314 14.38 -2.30 -14.54
CA ARG A 314 13.86 -3.33 -15.43
C ARG A 314 12.35 -3.24 -15.59
N LEU A 315 11.61 -3.10 -14.49
CA LEU A 315 10.14 -3.01 -14.50
C LEU A 315 9.68 -1.72 -15.19
N GLU A 316 10.32 -0.58 -14.92
CA GLU A 316 10.01 0.68 -15.58
C GLU A 316 10.15 0.55 -17.12
N ARG A 317 11.23 -0.08 -17.59
CA ARG A 317 11.44 -0.33 -19.03
C ARG A 317 10.40 -1.29 -19.61
N ASP A 318 10.05 -2.37 -18.88
CA ASP A 318 9.13 -3.39 -19.37
C ASP A 318 7.68 -2.89 -19.43
N TYR A 319 7.28 -2.06 -18.44
CA TYR A 319 5.94 -1.47 -18.39
C TYR A 319 5.82 -0.14 -19.16
N GLY A 320 6.95 0.48 -19.52
CA GLY A 320 6.99 1.78 -20.20
C GLY A 320 6.49 2.94 -19.34
N ASP A 321 6.46 2.78 -18.02
CA ASP A 321 5.98 3.81 -17.11
C ASP A 321 6.54 3.61 -15.70
N MET A 322 6.56 4.68 -14.89
CA MET A 322 6.97 4.58 -13.48
C MET A 322 6.11 3.58 -12.71
N GLN A 323 6.77 2.84 -11.84
CA GLN A 323 6.14 1.80 -11.04
C GLN A 323 6.10 2.15 -9.56
N ASP A 324 5.03 1.74 -8.90
CA ASP A 324 4.83 1.64 -7.46
C ASP A 324 4.95 0.16 -7.08
N ILE A 325 6.00 -0.18 -6.32
CA ILE A 325 6.43 -1.56 -6.09
C ILE A 325 6.41 -1.84 -4.58
N GLU A 326 5.64 -2.85 -4.18
CA GLU A 326 5.69 -3.39 -2.83
C GLU A 326 6.74 -4.51 -2.77
N PHE A 327 7.64 -4.43 -1.80
CA PHE A 327 8.71 -5.41 -1.64
C PHE A 327 8.93 -5.82 -0.18
N THR A 328 9.50 -7.00 -0.01
CA THR A 328 9.93 -7.52 1.31
C THR A 328 11.35 -8.02 1.20
N VAL A 329 12.15 -7.71 2.20
CA VAL A 329 13.45 -8.32 2.41
C VAL A 329 13.32 -9.35 3.52
N GLN A 330 13.65 -10.59 3.25
CA GLN A 330 13.69 -11.66 4.24
C GLN A 330 15.11 -12.23 4.32
N GLU A 331 15.75 -12.06 5.46
CA GLU A 331 17.11 -12.56 5.70
C GLU A 331 18.07 -12.15 4.57
N GLY A 332 18.10 -10.86 4.25
CA GLY A 332 18.93 -10.27 3.21
C GLY A 332 18.54 -10.62 1.76
N LYS A 333 17.39 -11.24 1.53
CA LYS A 333 16.90 -11.59 0.18
C LYS A 333 15.71 -10.72 -0.19
N LEU A 334 15.78 -10.11 -1.38
CA LEU A 334 14.72 -9.30 -1.94
C LEU A 334 13.59 -10.16 -2.52
N PHE A 335 12.35 -9.77 -2.29
CA PHE A 335 11.15 -10.31 -2.91
C PHE A 335 10.21 -9.19 -3.32
N ILE A 336 9.72 -9.23 -4.55
CA ILE A 336 8.73 -8.28 -5.06
C ILE A 336 7.34 -8.89 -4.91
N LEU A 337 6.46 -8.18 -4.20
CA LEU A 337 5.13 -8.67 -3.87
C LEU A 337 4.04 -8.14 -4.80
N GLN A 338 4.26 -6.95 -5.36
CA GLN A 338 3.34 -6.30 -6.28
C GLN A 338 4.07 -5.19 -7.04
N SER A 339 3.66 -4.95 -8.29
CA SER A 339 3.99 -3.76 -9.07
C SER A 339 2.72 -3.22 -9.72
N ARG A 340 2.61 -1.90 -9.76
CA ARG A 340 1.52 -1.19 -10.43
C ARG A 340 2.03 0.14 -10.96
N THR A 341 1.33 0.70 -11.95
CA THR A 341 1.59 2.07 -12.42
C THR A 341 1.50 3.04 -11.23
N GLY A 342 2.54 3.83 -11.05
CA GLY A 342 2.65 4.78 -9.95
C GLY A 342 1.69 5.96 -10.11
N LYS A 343 0.89 6.21 -9.07
CA LYS A 343 0.06 7.41 -8.99
C LYS A 343 0.95 8.63 -8.73
N ARG A 344 0.77 9.69 -9.53
CA ARG A 344 1.69 10.83 -9.59
C ARG A 344 0.99 12.16 -9.80
N ALA A 345 1.69 13.25 -9.49
CA ALA A 345 1.22 14.60 -9.75
C ALA A 345 1.23 14.90 -11.28
N PRO A 346 0.40 15.83 -11.77
CA PRO A 346 0.39 16.23 -13.18
C PRO A 346 1.77 16.67 -13.70
N LEU A 347 2.51 17.47 -12.93
CA LEU A 347 3.89 17.88 -13.26
C LEU A 347 4.81 16.66 -13.38
N ALA A 348 4.72 15.70 -12.46
CA ALA A 348 5.52 14.49 -12.53
C ALA A 348 5.18 13.64 -13.77
N ALA A 349 3.91 13.56 -14.14
CA ALA A 349 3.50 12.87 -15.37
C ALA A 349 4.14 13.52 -16.62
N LEU A 350 4.12 14.84 -16.69
CA LEU A 350 4.75 15.60 -17.77
C LEU A 350 6.27 15.35 -17.84
N GLN A 351 6.97 15.46 -16.71
CA GLN A 351 8.41 15.23 -16.61
C GLN A 351 8.78 13.79 -17.01
N ILE A 352 8.03 12.80 -16.49
CA ILE A 352 8.26 11.36 -16.79
C ILE A 352 8.07 11.06 -18.27
N ALA A 353 7.03 11.61 -18.89
CA ALA A 353 6.80 11.40 -20.32
C ALA A 353 7.97 11.96 -21.14
N VAL A 354 8.42 13.20 -20.86
CA VAL A 354 9.54 13.83 -21.55
C VAL A 354 10.83 13.04 -21.36
N ASP A 355 11.15 12.67 -20.12
CA ASP A 355 12.36 11.90 -19.83
C ASP A 355 12.34 10.51 -20.50
N SER A 356 11.19 9.81 -20.46
CA SER A 356 11.07 8.47 -21.02
C SER A 356 11.23 8.46 -22.54
N VAL A 357 10.77 9.50 -23.24
CA VAL A 357 11.03 9.68 -24.67
C VAL A 357 12.49 10.02 -24.93
N ALA A 358 13.08 10.92 -24.17
CA ALA A 358 14.49 11.30 -24.28
C ALA A 358 15.44 10.13 -24.00
N GLU A 359 15.06 9.22 -23.10
CA GLU A 359 15.80 7.99 -22.77
C GLU A 359 15.62 6.87 -23.82
N GLY A 360 14.71 7.05 -24.78
CA GLY A 360 14.37 6.02 -25.77
C GLY A 360 13.58 4.84 -25.20
N LEU A 361 12.96 5.03 -24.04
CA LEU A 361 12.06 4.04 -23.43
C LEU A 361 10.68 4.04 -24.11
N LEU A 362 10.24 5.21 -24.58
CA LEU A 362 8.97 5.44 -25.27
C LEU A 362 9.19 6.15 -26.59
N THR A 363 8.26 5.94 -27.54
CA THR A 363 8.14 6.82 -28.70
C THR A 363 7.40 8.11 -28.33
N PRO A 364 7.50 9.20 -29.10
CA PRO A 364 6.72 10.41 -28.88
C PRO A 364 5.21 10.16 -28.77
N GLU A 365 4.66 9.27 -29.60
CA GLU A 365 3.25 8.89 -29.57
C GLU A 365 2.87 8.19 -28.25
N GLN A 366 3.75 7.32 -27.74
CA GLN A 366 3.55 6.67 -26.44
C GLN A 366 3.67 7.68 -25.31
N GLY A 367 4.59 8.64 -25.40
CA GLY A 367 4.70 9.76 -24.46
C GLY A 367 3.41 10.61 -24.40
N LEU A 368 2.81 10.92 -25.55
CA LEU A 368 1.52 11.60 -25.62
C LEU A 368 0.39 10.76 -25.00
N ALA A 369 0.39 9.45 -25.22
CA ALA A 369 -0.61 8.55 -24.63
C ALA A 369 -0.56 8.53 -23.10
N LEU A 370 0.64 8.63 -22.48
CA LEU A 370 0.79 8.74 -21.02
C LEU A 370 0.19 10.04 -20.45
N LEU A 371 0.00 11.06 -21.28
CA LEU A 371 -0.51 12.38 -20.89
C LEU A 371 -1.97 12.60 -21.27
N SER A 372 -2.66 11.58 -21.82
CA SER A 372 -4.05 11.71 -22.32
C SER A 372 -5.05 12.24 -21.30
N ASP A 373 -4.88 11.86 -20.05
CA ASP A 373 -5.78 12.22 -18.94
C ASP A 373 -5.22 13.36 -18.05
N VAL A 374 -4.13 14.03 -18.51
CA VAL A 374 -3.46 15.08 -17.75
C VAL A 374 -3.85 16.46 -18.32
N ASP A 375 -4.39 17.33 -17.48
CA ASP A 375 -4.59 18.74 -17.83
C ASP A 375 -3.25 19.46 -17.86
N LEU A 376 -2.66 19.58 -19.05
CA LEU A 376 -1.37 20.24 -19.28
C LEU A 376 -1.46 21.75 -19.11
N ASP A 377 -2.63 22.36 -19.32
CA ASP A 377 -2.80 23.80 -19.22
C ASP A 377 -2.85 24.27 -17.77
N GLY A 378 -3.30 23.42 -16.87
CA GLY A 378 -3.34 23.67 -15.43
C GLY A 378 -2.01 23.44 -14.71
N ILE A 379 -0.94 22.96 -15.37
CA ILE A 379 0.34 22.69 -14.70
C ILE A 379 1.08 23.99 -14.44
N VAL A 380 1.31 24.28 -13.14
CA VAL A 380 2.11 25.40 -12.64
C VAL A 380 3.15 24.91 -11.65
N LEU A 381 4.34 25.50 -11.73
CA LEU A 381 5.41 25.37 -10.76
C LEU A 381 5.27 26.53 -9.76
N SER A 382 4.93 26.24 -8.53
CA SER A 382 4.91 27.26 -7.47
C SER A 382 6.12 27.13 -6.55
N ARG A 383 6.67 28.24 -6.13
CA ARG A 383 7.76 28.32 -5.13
C ARG A 383 7.50 29.46 -4.16
N VAL A 384 8.00 29.31 -2.94
CA VAL A 384 7.97 30.39 -1.95
C VAL A 384 8.93 31.51 -2.37
N ASP A 385 8.46 32.73 -2.32
CA ASP A 385 9.24 33.95 -2.53
C ASP A 385 9.41 34.71 -1.20
N SER A 386 10.18 34.11 -0.29
CA SER A 386 10.47 34.68 1.02
C SER A 386 11.82 34.17 1.54
N ASN A 387 12.46 35.02 2.35
CA ASN A 387 13.65 34.67 3.13
C ASN A 387 13.32 34.33 4.60
N ASP A 388 12.04 34.19 4.95
CA ASP A 388 11.62 33.87 6.31
C ASP A 388 12.10 32.48 6.74
N GLU A 389 12.44 32.34 8.00
CA GLU A 389 12.76 31.04 8.56
C GLU A 389 11.49 30.19 8.73
N PRO A 390 11.49 28.94 8.29
CA PRO A 390 10.35 28.06 8.46
C PRO A 390 10.12 27.72 9.94
N LEU A 391 8.85 27.57 10.33
CA LEU A 391 8.44 27.10 11.65
C LEU A 391 8.86 25.67 11.93
N GLY A 392 8.94 24.85 10.86
CA GLY A 392 9.30 23.45 10.93
C GLY A 392 9.48 22.87 9.54
N ARG A 393 9.97 21.60 9.50
CA ARG A 393 10.18 20.87 8.25
C ARG A 393 9.67 19.43 8.38
N GLY A 394 9.10 18.95 7.28
CA GLY A 394 8.72 17.55 7.10
C GLY A 394 9.23 17.02 5.77
N GLU A 395 8.72 15.85 5.40
CA GLU A 395 9.03 15.20 4.13
C GLU A 395 7.98 15.57 3.08
N SER A 396 8.42 15.99 1.90
CA SER A 396 7.54 16.24 0.76
C SER A 396 6.89 14.95 0.27
N ALA A 397 5.58 14.90 0.34
CA ALA A 397 4.78 13.84 -0.27
C ALA A 397 4.12 14.32 -1.58
N SER A 398 3.91 15.63 -1.73
CA SER A 398 3.43 16.27 -2.95
C SER A 398 3.98 17.71 -3.03
N THR A 399 4.45 18.09 -4.20
CA THR A 399 5.07 19.39 -4.48
C THR A 399 4.05 20.52 -4.59
N GLY A 400 4.56 21.75 -4.70
CA GLY A 400 3.79 22.98 -4.82
C GLY A 400 3.84 23.84 -3.56
N VAL A 401 3.18 24.98 -3.59
CA VAL A 401 3.02 25.89 -2.45
C VAL A 401 1.53 26.09 -2.19
N ALA A 402 1.12 25.99 -0.93
CA ALA A 402 -0.25 26.22 -0.53
C ALA A 402 -0.30 27.06 0.75
N ALA A 403 -1.04 28.16 0.72
CA ALA A 403 -1.35 28.98 1.88
C ALA A 403 -2.83 28.84 2.24
N GLY A 404 -3.15 28.80 3.52
CA GLY A 404 -4.54 28.68 3.96
C GLY A 404 -4.71 28.65 5.47
N ARG A 405 -5.98 28.61 5.88
CA ARG A 405 -6.36 28.53 7.29
C ARG A 405 -6.19 27.12 7.83
N VAL A 406 -5.67 27.00 9.01
CA VAL A 406 -5.49 25.74 9.73
C VAL A 406 -6.84 25.14 10.12
N ALA A 407 -7.06 23.87 9.74
CA ALA A 407 -8.17 23.04 10.21
C ALA A 407 -7.61 21.79 10.89
N LEU A 408 -8.18 21.41 12.04
CA LEU A 408 -7.73 20.28 12.85
C LEU A 408 -8.65 19.05 12.73
N SER A 409 -9.77 19.15 11.99
CA SER A 409 -10.67 18.05 11.68
C SER A 409 -11.22 18.16 10.26
N ASN A 410 -11.81 17.06 9.77
CA ASN A 410 -12.45 17.02 8.45
C ASN A 410 -13.60 18.02 8.35
N GLU A 411 -14.45 18.05 9.38
CA GLU A 411 -15.62 18.95 9.43
C GLU A 411 -15.18 20.43 9.40
N ARG A 412 -14.08 20.75 10.07
CA ARG A 412 -13.51 22.11 10.03
C ARG A 412 -12.91 22.44 8.69
N ALA A 413 -12.22 21.49 8.07
CA ALA A 413 -11.67 21.68 6.73
C ALA A 413 -12.78 21.97 5.71
N GLU A 414 -13.86 21.18 5.72
CA GLU A 414 -15.05 21.39 4.87
C GLU A 414 -15.71 22.75 5.14
N ALA A 415 -15.90 23.10 6.41
CA ALA A 415 -16.55 24.36 6.79
C ALA A 415 -15.72 25.60 6.38
N TYR A 416 -14.40 25.55 6.51
CA TYR A 416 -13.52 26.66 6.13
C TYR A 416 -13.30 26.73 4.60
N ALA A 417 -13.33 25.60 3.89
CA ALA A 417 -13.17 25.57 2.44
C ALA A 417 -14.23 26.39 1.69
N VAL A 418 -15.42 26.56 2.26
CA VAL A 418 -16.46 27.46 1.72
C VAL A 418 -16.06 28.93 1.79
N GLN A 419 -15.16 29.30 2.72
CA GLN A 419 -14.75 30.67 2.98
C GLN A 419 -13.39 31.04 2.36
N GLY A 420 -12.59 30.05 1.96
CA GLY A 420 -11.27 30.23 1.37
C GLY A 420 -10.35 29.02 1.53
N PRO A 421 -9.07 29.16 1.17
CA PRO A 421 -8.10 28.07 1.22
C PRO A 421 -7.89 27.52 2.64
N VAL A 422 -7.75 26.20 2.75
CA VAL A 422 -7.60 25.49 4.03
C VAL A 422 -6.40 24.55 4.00
N ILE A 423 -5.66 24.52 5.09
CA ILE A 423 -4.61 23.53 5.36
C ILE A 423 -5.11 22.58 6.46
N LEU A 424 -5.21 21.29 6.14
CA LEU A 424 -5.56 20.25 7.10
C LEU A 424 -4.33 19.79 7.88
N LEU A 425 -4.38 19.84 9.22
CA LEU A 425 -3.32 19.34 10.09
C LEU A 425 -3.78 18.07 10.79
N ARG A 426 -2.93 17.02 10.75
CA ARG A 426 -3.21 15.73 11.41
C ARG A 426 -1.97 15.19 12.12
N ASP A 427 -2.17 14.38 13.15
CA ASP A 427 -1.06 13.65 13.77
C ASP A 427 -0.52 12.58 12.82
N SER A 428 -1.43 11.81 12.20
CA SER A 428 -1.14 10.90 11.10
C SER A 428 -2.34 10.89 10.14
N LEU A 429 -2.07 10.66 8.86
CA LEU A 429 -3.12 10.57 7.83
C LEU A 429 -3.66 9.15 7.74
N SER A 430 -4.99 9.04 7.74
CA SER A 430 -5.74 7.79 7.59
C SER A 430 -6.72 7.87 6.40
N PRO A 431 -7.28 6.74 5.94
CA PRO A 431 -8.35 6.77 4.94
C PRO A 431 -9.59 7.58 5.36
N ASP A 432 -9.85 7.70 6.66
CA ASP A 432 -10.98 8.46 7.21
C ASP A 432 -10.79 9.99 7.07
N ASP A 433 -9.56 10.45 6.81
CA ASP A 433 -9.26 11.86 6.59
C ASP A 433 -9.53 12.33 5.16
N LEU A 434 -9.96 11.43 4.28
CA LEU A 434 -10.20 11.73 2.86
C LEU A 434 -11.14 12.91 2.62
N PRO A 435 -12.26 13.10 3.33
CA PRO A 435 -13.12 14.28 3.15
C PRO A 435 -12.38 15.60 3.40
N GLY A 436 -11.59 15.68 4.49
CA GLY A 436 -10.78 16.84 4.81
C GLY A 436 -9.64 17.07 3.81
N VAL A 437 -8.99 16.02 3.32
CA VAL A 437 -7.99 16.10 2.25
C VAL A 437 -8.60 16.64 0.96
N ILE A 438 -9.81 16.23 0.60
CA ILE A 438 -10.53 16.73 -0.57
C ILE A 438 -10.84 18.23 -0.42
N ALA A 439 -11.28 18.66 0.73
CA ALA A 439 -11.62 20.06 1.00
C ALA A 439 -10.40 20.98 1.07
N ALA A 440 -9.25 20.50 1.56
CA ALA A 440 -8.05 21.29 1.77
C ALA A 440 -7.28 21.57 0.46
N VAL A 441 -6.51 22.67 0.42
CA VAL A 441 -5.52 22.97 -0.63
C VAL A 441 -4.16 22.37 -0.29
N GLY A 442 -3.91 22.10 1.00
CA GLY A 442 -2.68 21.45 1.48
C GLY A 442 -2.91 20.66 2.76
N VAL A 443 -2.02 19.70 3.01
CA VAL A 443 -2.08 18.80 4.16
C VAL A 443 -0.73 18.72 4.85
N LEU A 444 -0.72 18.81 6.18
CA LEU A 444 0.47 18.67 7.02
C LEU A 444 0.23 17.57 8.06
N ALA A 445 1.09 16.56 8.12
CA ALA A 445 1.02 15.49 9.12
C ALA A 445 2.30 15.42 9.96
N ALA A 446 2.12 15.24 11.28
CA ALA A 446 3.24 15.08 12.21
C ALA A 446 4.00 13.77 11.96
N ARG A 447 3.27 12.72 11.60
CA ARG A 447 3.78 11.38 11.31
C ARG A 447 3.17 10.86 10.02
N GLY A 448 3.87 9.94 9.36
CA GLY A 448 3.35 9.25 8.18
C GLY A 448 4.40 9.06 7.10
N ALA A 449 4.16 8.09 6.23
CA ALA A 449 4.98 7.81 5.06
C ALA A 449 4.51 8.61 3.84
N ARG A 450 5.44 8.97 2.97
CA ARG A 450 5.15 9.61 1.67
C ARG A 450 4.33 8.70 0.74
N THR A 451 4.36 7.40 1.01
CA THR A 451 3.63 6.35 0.28
C THR A 451 2.29 6.00 0.93
N SER A 452 1.89 6.65 2.03
CA SER A 452 0.60 6.42 2.68
C SER A 452 -0.56 6.71 1.72
N HIS A 453 -1.68 6.01 1.90
CA HIS A 453 -2.85 6.15 1.01
C HIS A 453 -3.33 7.60 0.89
N ALA A 454 -3.44 8.33 1.99
CA ALA A 454 -3.89 9.72 1.97
C ALA A 454 -2.87 10.68 1.30
N ALA A 455 -1.56 10.44 1.47
CA ALA A 455 -0.52 11.19 0.75
C ALA A 455 -0.58 10.94 -0.76
N VAL A 456 -0.85 9.70 -1.17
CA VAL A 456 -1.04 9.34 -2.59
C VAL A 456 -2.26 10.05 -3.17
N VAL A 457 -3.39 10.06 -2.44
CA VAL A 457 -4.61 10.76 -2.88
C VAL A 457 -4.39 12.27 -2.97
N ALA A 458 -3.78 12.91 -1.96
CA ALA A 458 -3.46 14.33 -1.99
C ALA A 458 -2.63 14.70 -3.24
N ARG A 459 -1.63 13.87 -3.56
CA ARG A 459 -0.78 14.02 -4.75
C ARG A 459 -1.56 13.88 -6.05
N GLN A 460 -2.44 12.88 -6.17
CA GLN A 460 -3.28 12.70 -7.34
C GLN A 460 -4.18 13.91 -7.62
N MET A 461 -4.65 14.55 -6.55
CA MET A 461 -5.48 15.75 -6.61
C MET A 461 -4.68 17.04 -6.79
N GLY A 462 -3.35 16.97 -6.98
CA GLY A 462 -2.48 18.14 -7.11
C GLY A 462 -2.39 18.99 -5.85
N LYS A 463 -2.70 18.45 -4.67
CA LYS A 463 -2.67 19.17 -3.40
C LYS A 463 -1.30 19.05 -2.74
N VAL A 464 -0.83 20.12 -2.12
CA VAL A 464 0.43 20.12 -1.37
C VAL A 464 0.30 19.17 -0.18
N CYS A 465 1.29 18.31 0.01
CA CYS A 465 1.28 17.36 1.13
C CYS A 465 2.68 17.24 1.75
N ILE A 466 2.76 17.51 3.05
CA ILE A 466 3.97 17.36 3.86
C ILE A 466 3.66 16.38 4.98
N VAL A 467 4.47 15.34 5.12
CA VAL A 467 4.34 14.31 6.14
C VAL A 467 5.60 14.26 7.02
N ASN A 468 5.57 13.49 8.09
CA ASN A 468 6.70 13.30 9.01
C ASN A 468 7.29 14.65 9.53
N CYS A 469 6.42 15.66 9.76
CA CYS A 469 6.82 16.93 10.35
C CYS A 469 6.89 16.79 11.88
N ARG A 470 8.06 16.42 12.39
CA ARG A 470 8.28 16.19 13.84
C ARG A 470 8.12 17.44 14.70
N ASP A 471 8.18 18.61 14.07
CA ASP A 471 7.95 19.91 14.70
C ASP A 471 6.47 20.18 14.96
N LEU A 472 5.55 19.45 14.30
CA LEU A 472 4.11 19.55 14.53
C LEU A 472 3.72 18.71 15.75
N LYS A 473 3.08 19.34 16.73
CA LYS A 473 2.48 18.68 17.90
C LYS A 473 1.03 19.11 18.01
N LEU A 474 0.12 18.14 17.96
CA LEU A 474 -1.32 18.36 18.10
C LEU A 474 -1.74 18.07 19.53
N ASP A 475 -2.49 18.99 20.16
CA ASP A 475 -3.17 18.76 21.43
C ASP A 475 -4.64 18.41 21.12
N GLY A 476 -4.93 17.11 21.12
CA GLY A 476 -6.25 16.59 20.74
C GLY A 476 -7.42 17.07 21.62
N ALA A 477 -7.13 17.59 22.82
CA ALA A 477 -8.16 18.06 23.76
C ALA A 477 -8.45 19.58 23.64
N ALA A 478 -7.52 20.38 23.07
CA ALA A 478 -7.57 21.83 23.18
C ALA A 478 -7.83 22.57 21.85
N ALA A 479 -8.06 21.88 20.72
CA ALA A 479 -8.17 22.49 19.38
C ALA A 479 -6.98 23.44 19.06
N LYS A 480 -5.78 23.10 19.53
CA LYS A 480 -4.54 23.85 19.36
C LYS A 480 -3.44 22.93 18.88
N CYS A 481 -2.52 23.50 18.14
CA CYS A 481 -1.31 22.80 17.75
C CYS A 481 -0.09 23.71 17.97
N ARG A 482 1.09 23.09 17.95
CA ARG A 482 2.37 23.81 17.97
C ARG A 482 3.21 23.34 16.79
N ILE A 483 3.83 24.28 16.11
CA ILE A 483 4.79 23.99 15.04
C ILE A 483 6.13 24.63 15.44
N GLY A 484 7.13 23.80 15.70
CA GLY A 484 8.40 24.26 16.28
C GLY A 484 8.21 24.91 17.65
N SER A 485 8.58 26.19 17.76
CA SER A 485 8.42 26.99 18.99
C SER A 485 7.09 27.77 19.05
N ARG A 486 6.27 27.76 17.99
CA ARG A 486 5.10 28.62 17.84
C ARG A 486 3.79 27.87 18.10
N ASP A 487 2.95 28.43 18.94
CA ASP A 487 1.57 27.97 19.09
C ASP A 487 0.74 28.47 17.90
N VAL A 488 -0.06 27.58 17.32
CA VAL A 488 -0.90 27.81 16.14
C VAL A 488 -2.33 27.40 16.51
N ALA A 489 -3.25 28.34 16.37
CA ALA A 489 -4.66 28.09 16.62
C ALA A 489 -5.40 27.64 15.35
N GLU A 490 -6.52 26.96 15.53
CA GLU A 490 -7.43 26.68 14.43
C GLU A 490 -7.93 27.99 13.82
N GLY A 491 -7.86 28.10 12.50
CA GLY A 491 -8.19 29.33 11.76
C GLY A 491 -7.02 30.28 11.49
N ASP A 492 -5.86 30.09 12.13
CA ASP A 492 -4.65 30.82 11.78
C ASP A 492 -4.18 30.46 10.37
N ALA A 493 -3.47 31.40 9.71
CA ALA A 493 -2.92 31.14 8.39
C ALA A 493 -1.51 30.55 8.48
N ILE A 494 -1.23 29.56 7.64
CA ILE A 494 0.12 29.01 7.41
C ILE A 494 0.34 28.77 5.92
N THR A 495 1.61 28.71 5.52
CA THR A 495 2.01 28.33 4.16
C THR A 495 2.85 27.06 4.19
N LEU A 496 2.49 26.10 3.34
CA LEU A 496 3.24 24.86 3.09
C LEU A 496 4.03 25.00 1.80
N ASP A 497 5.32 24.76 1.86
CA ASP A 497 6.17 24.56 0.68
C ASP A 497 6.45 23.06 0.52
N GLY A 498 5.64 22.40 -0.27
CA GLY A 498 5.79 20.99 -0.60
C GLY A 498 7.05 20.69 -1.42
N ASN A 499 7.72 21.66 -2.03
CA ASN A 499 8.97 21.41 -2.78
C ASN A 499 10.14 21.16 -1.81
N THR A 500 10.16 21.85 -0.68
CA THR A 500 11.24 21.78 0.32
C THR A 500 10.83 21.07 1.62
N GLY A 501 9.53 20.81 1.80
CA GLY A 501 8.96 20.30 3.06
C GLY A 501 8.88 21.36 4.17
N ALA A 502 9.03 22.65 3.85
CA ALA A 502 9.02 23.72 4.84
C ALA A 502 7.61 24.20 5.15
N VAL A 503 7.40 24.63 6.40
CA VAL A 503 6.14 25.22 6.90
C VAL A 503 6.42 26.62 7.41
N TYR A 504 5.66 27.60 6.93
CA TYR A 504 5.83 29.01 7.28
C TYR A 504 4.61 29.56 8.00
N TRP A 505 4.83 30.62 8.78
CA TRP A 505 3.75 31.36 9.44
C TRP A 505 3.09 32.37 8.49
N GLY A 506 1.77 32.37 8.50
CA GLY A 506 1.00 33.33 7.69
C GLY A 506 0.94 32.93 6.21
N GLU A 507 0.41 33.87 5.42
CA GLU A 507 0.40 33.77 3.97
C GLU A 507 1.70 34.34 3.42
N ILE A 508 2.58 33.50 2.90
CA ILE A 508 3.85 33.90 2.29
C ILE A 508 3.64 34.11 0.79
N GLY A 509 4.31 35.10 0.21
CA GLY A 509 4.32 35.34 -1.22
C GLY A 509 4.81 34.12 -2.00
N MET A 510 4.14 33.79 -3.10
CA MET A 510 4.53 32.72 -4.00
C MET A 510 4.72 33.23 -5.42
N VAL A 511 5.65 32.63 -6.13
CA VAL A 511 5.85 32.82 -7.57
C VAL A 511 5.37 31.57 -8.28
N GLU A 512 4.57 31.78 -9.33
CA GLU A 512 4.09 30.72 -10.20
C GLU A 512 4.73 30.84 -11.58
N GLU A 513 5.28 29.74 -12.06
CA GLU A 513 5.92 29.64 -13.37
C GLU A 513 5.37 28.44 -14.14
N ARG A 514 5.16 28.57 -15.43
CA ARG A 514 4.79 27.42 -16.26
C ARG A 514 6.04 26.66 -16.70
N PRO A 515 6.02 25.31 -16.77
CA PRO A 515 7.14 24.50 -17.25
C PRO A 515 7.22 24.58 -18.80
N VAL A 516 7.57 25.77 -19.33
CA VAL A 516 7.50 26.09 -20.76
C VAL A 516 8.30 25.13 -21.62
N ASP A 517 9.49 24.74 -21.17
CA ASP A 517 10.39 23.85 -21.94
C ASP A 517 9.80 22.43 -22.08
N LEU A 518 9.22 21.89 -21.00
CA LEU A 518 8.58 20.57 -21.02
C LEU A 518 7.33 20.57 -21.91
N LEU A 519 6.52 21.64 -21.78
CA LEU A 519 5.30 21.79 -22.60
C LEU A 519 5.64 21.94 -24.09
N ALA A 520 6.65 22.73 -24.44
CA ALA A 520 7.12 22.89 -25.80
C ALA A 520 7.63 21.57 -26.40
N THR A 521 8.35 20.77 -25.59
CA THR A 521 8.81 19.43 -26.00
C THR A 521 7.62 18.53 -26.35
N VAL A 522 6.61 18.44 -25.49
CA VAL A 522 5.41 17.62 -25.72
C VAL A 522 4.62 18.14 -26.92
N GLN A 523 4.56 19.46 -27.10
CA GLN A 523 3.88 20.05 -28.25
C GLN A 523 4.56 19.67 -29.58
N SER A 524 5.88 19.55 -29.61
CA SER A 524 6.64 19.11 -30.78
C SER A 524 6.36 17.67 -31.22
N TRP A 525 5.79 16.85 -30.34
CA TRP A 525 5.41 15.46 -30.66
C TRP A 525 4.05 15.34 -31.36
N ARG A 526 3.24 16.39 -31.32
CA ARG A 526 1.95 16.38 -32.00
C ARG A 526 2.19 16.52 -33.51
N PRO A 527 1.55 15.68 -34.35
CA PRO A 527 1.65 15.87 -35.81
C PRO A 527 1.17 17.27 -36.17
N GLU A 528 1.91 17.94 -37.05
CA GLU A 528 1.45 19.20 -37.62
C GLU A 528 0.08 18.96 -38.28
N VAL A 529 -0.94 19.61 -37.72
CA VAL A 529 -2.26 19.62 -38.35
C VAL A 529 -2.07 20.41 -39.65
N SER A 530 -1.93 19.68 -40.77
CA SER A 530 -1.93 20.30 -42.09
C SER A 530 -3.24 21.07 -42.23
N ALA A 531 -3.12 22.40 -42.29
CA ALA A 531 -4.21 23.36 -42.46
C ALA A 531 -4.96 23.17 -43.79
#